data_9a58449538a80160f78fc715e05dacf8
#
_entry.id   9a58449538a80160f78fc715e05dacf8
#
_cell.length_a   1.000
_cell.length_b   1.000
_cell.length_c   1.000
_cell.angle_alpha   90.00
_cell.angle_beta   90.00
_cell.angle_gamma   90.00
#
_symmetry.space_group_name_H-M   'P 1'
#
loop_
_entity.id
_entity.type
_entity.pdbx_description
1 polymer ?
#
loop_
_entity_poly.entity_id
_entity_poly.type
_entity_poly.pdbx_seq_one_letter_code
_entity_poly.pdbx_strand_id
1 'polypeptide(L)'
;MAIKLEIKNLYKIFGEHPQRAFKYIEQGLSKEQILEKTGLSLGVKDASLAIEEGEIFVIMGLSGSGKSTMVRLLNRLIEPTRGQVLIDGVDIAKISDAELREVRRKKIAMVFQSFALMPHMTVLDNTAFGMELAGINAEERREKALDALRQVGLENYAHSYPDELSGGMR
;
A
#
# COMPACT_ATOMS: atom_id res chain seq x y z
N MET A 1 -23.48 1.38 -5.50
CA MET A 1 -22.24 1.88 -6.14
C MET A 1 -21.37 0.67 -6.49
N ALA A 2 -20.40 0.77 -7.40
CA ALA A 2 -19.54 -0.36 -7.76
C ALA A 2 -18.48 -0.59 -6.66
N ILE A 3 -18.23 -1.85 -6.31
CA ILE A 3 -17.16 -2.20 -5.37
C ILE A 3 -15.82 -1.97 -6.05
N LYS A 4 -14.99 -1.11 -5.48
CA LYS A 4 -13.67 -0.76 -5.99
C LYS A 4 -12.57 -1.67 -5.45
N LEU A 5 -12.64 -1.97 -4.16
CA LEU A 5 -11.72 -2.86 -3.46
C LEU A 5 -12.50 -3.82 -2.59
N GLU A 6 -12.16 -5.11 -2.65
CA GLU A 6 -12.77 -6.13 -1.81
C GLU A 6 -11.71 -7.07 -1.25
N ILE A 7 -11.78 -7.38 0.02
CA ILE A 7 -10.97 -8.43 0.66
C ILE A 7 -11.88 -9.52 1.20
N LYS A 8 -11.44 -10.77 1.00
CA LYS A 8 -12.18 -11.97 1.40
C LYS A 8 -11.29 -12.90 2.20
N ASN A 9 -11.66 -13.14 3.46
CA ASN A 9 -11.01 -14.07 4.39
C ASN A 9 -9.48 -13.93 4.38
N LEU A 10 -9.00 -12.69 4.50
CA LEU A 10 -7.59 -12.35 4.37
C LEU A 10 -6.83 -12.69 5.65
N TYR A 11 -5.73 -13.43 5.49
CA TYR A 11 -4.79 -13.77 6.55
C TYR A 11 -3.37 -13.35 6.19
N LYS A 12 -2.64 -12.84 7.17
CA LYS A 12 -1.19 -12.69 7.09
C LYS A 12 -0.54 -13.24 8.34
N ILE A 13 0.31 -14.23 8.13
CA ILE A 13 1.11 -14.86 9.16
C ILE A 13 2.56 -14.73 8.75
N PHE A 14 3.40 -14.21 9.64
CA PHE A 14 4.84 -14.04 9.43
C PHE A 14 5.60 -15.19 10.09
N GLY A 15 6.69 -15.61 9.46
CA GLY A 15 7.56 -16.69 9.89
C GLY A 15 7.63 -17.83 8.86
N GLU A 16 8.46 -18.82 9.15
CA GLU A 16 8.65 -19.98 8.27
C GLU A 16 7.46 -20.94 8.34
N HIS A 17 7.03 -21.44 7.20
CA HIS A 17 5.88 -22.34 7.08
C HIS A 17 4.59 -21.81 7.74
N PRO A 18 4.09 -20.62 7.34
CA PRO A 18 2.99 -19.93 8.00
C PRO A 18 1.69 -20.74 8.04
N GLN A 19 1.52 -21.69 7.12
CA GLN A 19 0.35 -22.57 7.06
C GLN A 19 0.15 -23.41 8.34
N ARG A 20 1.22 -23.66 9.09
CA ARG A 20 1.17 -24.41 10.36
C ARG A 20 0.35 -23.72 11.45
N ALA A 21 0.18 -22.39 11.35
CA ALA A 21 -0.59 -21.63 12.33
C ALA A 21 -2.10 -21.89 12.22
N PHE A 22 -2.62 -22.30 11.06
CA PHE A 22 -4.08 -22.44 10.87
C PHE A 22 -4.71 -23.46 11.83
N LYS A 23 -4.05 -24.58 12.09
CA LYS A 23 -4.55 -25.55 13.07
C LYS A 23 -4.72 -24.97 14.49
N TYR A 24 -3.88 -24.02 14.86
CA TYR A 24 -3.98 -23.36 16.17
C TYR A 24 -5.02 -22.24 16.16
N ILE A 25 -5.19 -21.56 15.04
CA ILE A 25 -6.27 -20.60 14.82
C ILE A 25 -7.63 -21.28 14.92
N GLU A 26 -7.79 -22.46 14.31
CA GLU A 26 -9.00 -23.27 14.36
C GLU A 26 -9.30 -23.81 15.77
N GLN A 27 -8.27 -24.04 16.58
CA GLN A 27 -8.39 -24.40 18.00
C GLN A 27 -8.72 -23.19 18.89
N GLY A 28 -8.82 -21.98 18.34
CA GLY A 28 -9.18 -20.78 19.07
C GLY A 28 -8.03 -20.16 19.90
N LEU A 29 -6.77 -20.53 19.61
CA LEU A 29 -5.63 -19.95 20.32
C LEU A 29 -5.48 -18.45 20.02
N SER A 30 -5.02 -17.69 21.03
CA SER A 30 -4.71 -16.27 20.88
C SER A 30 -3.44 -16.05 20.03
N LYS A 31 -3.25 -14.83 19.56
CA LYS A 31 -2.06 -14.41 18.81
C LYS A 31 -0.77 -14.70 19.58
N GLU A 32 -0.78 -14.41 20.89
CA GLU A 32 0.34 -14.61 21.81
C GLU A 32 0.64 -16.11 21.98
N GLN A 33 -0.38 -16.93 22.18
CA GLN A 33 -0.25 -18.38 22.31
C GLN A 33 0.27 -19.03 21.03
N ILE A 34 -0.14 -18.53 19.86
CA ILE A 34 0.37 -19.01 18.56
C ILE A 34 1.84 -18.66 18.42
N LEU A 35 2.23 -17.41 18.75
CA LEU A 35 3.61 -16.97 18.71
C LEU A 35 4.50 -17.81 19.63
N GLU A 36 4.09 -18.01 20.89
CA GLU A 36 4.82 -18.78 21.87
C GLU A 36 5.04 -20.25 21.42
N LYS A 37 4.00 -20.88 20.89
CA LYS A 37 4.04 -22.30 20.47
C LYS A 37 4.77 -22.54 19.16
N THR A 38 4.81 -21.56 18.26
CA THR A 38 5.23 -21.80 16.88
C THR A 38 6.30 -20.85 16.37
N GLY A 39 6.57 -19.75 17.06
CA GLY A 39 7.38 -18.63 16.56
C GLY A 39 6.72 -17.83 15.42
N LEU A 40 5.46 -18.13 15.08
CA LEU A 40 4.73 -17.48 14.00
C LEU A 40 3.94 -16.28 14.51
N SER A 41 4.08 -15.13 13.84
CA SER A 41 3.38 -13.90 14.21
C SER A 41 2.14 -13.68 13.33
N LEU A 42 0.97 -13.59 13.97
CA LEU A 42 -0.29 -13.34 13.30
C LEU A 42 -0.49 -11.84 13.08
N GLY A 43 -0.35 -11.37 11.83
CA GLY A 43 -0.48 -9.96 11.43
C GLY A 43 -1.92 -9.57 11.11
N VAL A 44 -2.63 -10.40 10.34
CA VAL A 44 -4.06 -10.22 9.98
C VAL A 44 -4.76 -11.55 10.11
N LYS A 45 -5.96 -11.56 10.70
CA LYS A 45 -6.79 -12.75 10.91
C LYS A 45 -8.17 -12.51 10.35
N ASP A 46 -8.54 -13.32 9.35
CA ASP A 46 -9.90 -13.42 8.77
C ASP A 46 -10.55 -12.07 8.46
N ALA A 47 -9.81 -11.18 7.83
CA ALA A 47 -10.35 -9.88 7.47
C ALA A 47 -11.15 -9.97 6.17
N SER A 48 -12.36 -9.42 6.20
CA SER A 48 -13.21 -9.28 5.02
C SER A 48 -13.89 -7.92 5.05
N LEU A 49 -13.82 -7.17 3.95
CA LEU A 49 -14.47 -5.87 3.78
C LEU A 49 -14.61 -5.56 2.28
N ALA A 50 -15.51 -4.63 1.98
CA ALA A 50 -15.65 -4.07 0.64
C ALA A 50 -15.66 -2.55 0.75
N ILE A 51 -15.01 -1.87 -0.21
CA ILE A 51 -14.93 -0.41 -0.33
C ILE A 51 -15.50 -0.03 -1.68
N GLU A 52 -16.46 0.88 -1.69
CA GLU A 52 -17.11 1.36 -2.90
C GLU A 52 -16.27 2.46 -3.59
N GLU A 53 -16.58 2.72 -4.84
CA GLU A 53 -15.96 3.82 -5.59
C GLU A 53 -16.31 5.17 -4.96
N GLY A 54 -15.30 6.02 -4.73
CA GLY A 54 -15.45 7.33 -4.09
C GLY A 54 -15.57 7.29 -2.56
N GLU A 55 -15.57 6.11 -1.93
CA GLU A 55 -15.65 5.96 -0.48
C GLU A 55 -14.32 6.31 0.21
N ILE A 56 -14.42 6.99 1.36
CA ILE A 56 -13.31 7.17 2.30
C ILE A 56 -13.45 6.12 3.40
N PHE A 57 -12.59 5.11 3.38
CA PHE A 57 -12.59 4.04 4.36
C PHE A 57 -11.44 4.21 5.36
N VAL A 58 -11.75 4.15 6.67
CA VAL A 58 -10.77 4.38 7.74
C VAL A 58 -10.51 3.11 8.53
N ILE A 59 -9.23 2.70 8.64
CA ILE A 59 -8.79 1.59 9.47
C ILE A 59 -8.19 2.15 10.77
N MET A 60 -8.83 1.91 11.89
CA MET A 60 -8.40 2.34 13.21
C MET A 60 -8.03 1.16 14.11
N GLY A 61 -7.19 1.42 15.11
CA GLY A 61 -6.77 0.42 16.10
C GLY A 61 -5.48 0.81 16.80
N LEU A 62 -5.14 0.11 17.87
CA LEU A 62 -3.92 0.31 18.67
C LEU A 62 -2.64 0.01 17.88
N SER A 63 -1.49 0.43 18.39
CA SER A 63 -0.19 0.03 17.82
C SER A 63 -0.08 -1.50 17.83
N GLY A 64 0.48 -2.07 16.74
CA GLY A 64 0.60 -3.53 16.61
C GLY A 64 -0.69 -4.27 16.21
N SER A 65 -1.83 -3.59 15.99
CA SER A 65 -3.09 -4.25 15.60
C SER A 65 -3.15 -4.73 14.14
N GLY A 66 -2.09 -4.53 13.35
CA GLY A 66 -2.03 -5.01 11.95
C GLY A 66 -2.44 -3.99 10.88
N LYS A 67 -2.77 -2.74 11.22
CA LYS A 67 -3.18 -1.70 10.24
C LYS A 67 -2.23 -1.54 9.07
N SER A 68 -0.95 -1.30 9.36
CA SER A 68 0.08 -1.14 8.31
C SER A 68 0.30 -2.44 7.52
N THR A 69 0.12 -3.60 8.16
CA THR A 69 0.15 -4.89 7.48
C THR A 69 -1.02 -5.00 6.49
N MET A 70 -2.23 -4.63 6.93
CA MET A 70 -3.41 -4.60 6.07
C MET A 70 -3.18 -3.72 4.83
N VAL A 71 -2.76 -2.46 5.02
CA VAL A 71 -2.49 -1.53 3.89
C VAL A 71 -1.45 -2.09 2.92
N ARG A 72 -0.39 -2.76 3.43
CA ARG A 72 0.62 -3.40 2.56
C ARG A 72 0.12 -4.64 1.83
N LEU A 73 -0.90 -5.33 2.35
CA LEU A 73 -1.57 -6.42 1.64
C LEU A 73 -2.45 -5.90 0.51
N LEU A 74 -3.12 -4.75 0.70
CA LEU A 74 -4.02 -4.16 -0.30
C LEU A 74 -3.32 -3.76 -1.61
N ASN A 75 -2.03 -3.46 -1.57
CA ASN A 75 -1.22 -3.17 -2.75
C ASN A 75 -0.19 -4.26 -3.08
N ARG A 76 -0.30 -5.44 -2.41
CA ARG A 76 0.60 -6.59 -2.54
C ARG A 76 2.08 -6.23 -2.35
N LEU A 77 2.40 -5.24 -1.48
CA LEU A 77 3.78 -5.03 -1.01
C LEU A 77 4.26 -6.20 -0.14
N ILE A 78 3.32 -6.91 0.47
CA ILE A 78 3.53 -8.19 1.12
C ILE A 78 2.48 -9.18 0.62
N GLU A 79 2.88 -10.44 0.44
CA GLU A 79 1.97 -11.50 0.01
C GLU A 79 1.03 -11.93 1.14
N PRO A 80 -0.26 -12.13 0.88
CA PRO A 80 -1.16 -12.75 1.84
C PRO A 80 -0.77 -14.21 2.09
N THR A 81 -1.04 -14.71 3.29
CA THR A 81 -0.90 -16.13 3.58
C THR A 81 -2.10 -16.92 3.07
N ARG A 82 -3.28 -16.32 3.13
CA ARG A 82 -4.54 -16.88 2.63
C ARG A 82 -5.54 -15.74 2.39
N GLY A 83 -6.54 -16.00 1.56
CA GLY A 83 -7.59 -15.06 1.22
C GLY A 83 -7.33 -14.36 -0.11
N GLN A 84 -8.11 -13.33 -0.40
CA GLN A 84 -8.10 -12.62 -1.68
C GLN A 84 -8.11 -11.11 -1.44
N VAL A 85 -7.46 -10.39 -2.35
CA VAL A 85 -7.55 -8.94 -2.49
C VAL A 85 -7.95 -8.63 -3.92
N LEU A 86 -9.17 -8.13 -4.10
CA LEU A 86 -9.72 -7.82 -5.42
C LEU A 86 -9.75 -6.30 -5.63
N ILE A 87 -9.24 -5.85 -6.76
CA ILE A 87 -9.33 -4.47 -7.24
C ILE A 87 -10.09 -4.49 -8.57
N ASP A 88 -11.21 -3.78 -8.64
CA ASP A 88 -12.13 -3.87 -9.78
C ASP A 88 -12.48 -5.34 -10.15
N GLY A 89 -12.66 -6.20 -9.15
CA GLY A 89 -12.95 -7.63 -9.31
C GLY A 89 -11.76 -8.52 -9.67
N VAL A 90 -10.55 -7.97 -9.86
CA VAL A 90 -9.35 -8.73 -10.20
C VAL A 90 -8.56 -9.06 -8.94
N ASP A 91 -8.33 -10.35 -8.66
CA ASP A 91 -7.52 -10.80 -7.52
C ASP A 91 -6.03 -10.52 -7.75
N ILE A 92 -5.52 -9.47 -7.10
CA ILE A 92 -4.12 -9.04 -7.27
C ILE A 92 -3.10 -10.04 -6.70
N ALA A 93 -3.51 -10.99 -5.87
CA ALA A 93 -2.62 -12.04 -5.38
C ALA A 93 -2.32 -13.12 -6.44
N LYS A 94 -3.13 -13.20 -7.51
CA LYS A 94 -3.04 -14.24 -8.54
C LYS A 94 -2.50 -13.75 -9.88
N ILE A 95 -2.44 -12.43 -10.10
CA ILE A 95 -1.91 -11.86 -11.33
C ILE A 95 -0.38 -11.93 -11.37
N SER A 96 0.17 -11.89 -12.58
CA SER A 96 1.62 -11.84 -12.81
C SER A 96 2.23 -10.52 -12.30
N ASP A 97 3.55 -10.51 -12.11
CA ASP A 97 4.26 -9.29 -11.69
C ASP A 97 4.17 -8.16 -12.73
N ALA A 98 4.03 -8.50 -14.01
CA ALA A 98 3.82 -7.51 -15.07
C ALA A 98 2.44 -6.84 -14.94
N GLU A 99 1.38 -7.62 -14.75
CA GLU A 99 0.03 -7.12 -14.51
C GLU A 99 -0.06 -6.33 -13.20
N LEU A 100 0.61 -6.79 -12.13
CA LEU A 100 0.67 -6.08 -10.86
C LEU A 100 1.33 -4.70 -11.00
N ARG A 101 2.41 -4.60 -11.78
CA ARG A 101 3.02 -3.31 -12.10
C ARG A 101 2.03 -2.37 -12.78
N GLU A 102 1.22 -2.85 -13.73
CA GLU A 102 0.20 -2.03 -14.39
C GLU A 102 -0.92 -1.61 -13.43
N VAL A 103 -1.36 -2.49 -12.54
CA VAL A 103 -2.34 -2.13 -11.49
C VAL A 103 -1.78 -1.04 -10.57
N ARG A 104 -0.53 -1.18 -10.11
CA ARG A 104 0.14 -0.17 -9.27
C ARG A 104 0.34 1.17 -9.98
N ARG A 105 0.61 1.14 -11.29
CA ARG A 105 0.79 2.38 -12.09
C ARG A 105 -0.50 3.15 -12.30
N LYS A 106 -1.63 2.45 -12.45
CA LYS A 106 -2.89 3.03 -12.94
C LYS A 106 -4.01 3.09 -11.90
N LYS A 107 -3.98 2.22 -10.88
CA LYS A 107 -5.13 2.01 -10.00
C LYS A 107 -4.82 2.20 -8.51
N ILE A 108 -3.56 2.17 -8.10
CA ILE A 108 -3.17 2.27 -6.70
C ILE A 108 -2.13 3.37 -6.53
N ALA A 109 -2.34 4.25 -5.57
CA ALA A 109 -1.32 5.14 -5.06
C ALA A 109 -1.13 4.87 -3.56
N MET A 110 0.08 5.10 -3.04
CA MET A 110 0.38 4.93 -1.62
C MET A 110 1.19 6.11 -1.11
N VAL A 111 0.71 6.71 -0.03
CA VAL A 111 1.47 7.69 0.74
C VAL A 111 2.11 7.00 1.94
N PHE A 112 3.43 7.12 2.07
CA PHE A 112 4.20 6.48 3.14
C PHE A 112 4.39 7.42 4.34
N GLN A 113 4.42 6.87 5.54
CA GLN A 113 4.68 7.64 6.76
C GLN A 113 6.06 8.33 6.76
N SER A 114 7.04 7.72 6.09
CA SER A 114 8.41 8.25 5.93
C SER A 114 8.58 9.05 4.63
N PHE A 115 7.48 9.53 4.05
CA PHE A 115 7.39 10.30 2.80
C PHE A 115 7.85 9.53 1.55
N ALA A 116 8.87 8.69 1.63
CA ALA A 116 9.46 7.89 0.52
C ALA A 116 9.93 8.74 -0.67
N LEU A 117 10.34 9.99 -0.43
CA LEU A 117 10.94 10.87 -1.43
C LEU A 117 12.37 10.44 -1.71
N MET A 118 12.79 10.57 -2.96
CA MET A 118 14.17 10.36 -3.39
C MET A 118 15.03 11.57 -2.96
N PRO A 119 15.95 11.45 -2.00
CA PRO A 119 16.63 12.60 -1.41
C PRO A 119 17.58 13.31 -2.38
N HIS A 120 18.01 12.62 -3.43
CA HIS A 120 18.92 13.14 -4.47
C HIS A 120 18.17 13.74 -5.68
N MET A 121 16.86 13.76 -5.66
CA MET A 121 16.00 14.33 -6.70
C MET A 121 15.32 15.60 -6.17
N THR A 122 15.09 16.57 -7.04
CA THR A 122 14.32 17.78 -6.70
C THR A 122 12.87 17.44 -6.40
N VAL A 123 12.13 18.36 -5.80
CA VAL A 123 10.68 18.24 -5.59
C VAL A 123 9.94 18.00 -6.90
N LEU A 124 10.32 18.71 -7.95
CA LEU A 124 9.77 18.55 -9.29
C LEU A 124 10.02 17.14 -9.84
N ASP A 125 11.26 16.65 -9.73
CA ASP A 125 11.64 15.32 -10.21
C ASP A 125 10.93 14.21 -9.43
N ASN A 126 10.83 14.35 -8.11
CA ASN A 126 10.05 13.44 -7.26
C ASN A 126 8.58 13.41 -7.69
N THR A 127 7.97 14.59 -7.97
CA THR A 127 6.59 14.68 -8.43
C THR A 127 6.40 14.06 -9.82
N ALA A 128 7.39 14.21 -10.69
CA ALA A 128 7.39 13.66 -12.05
C ALA A 128 7.72 12.17 -12.12
N PHE A 129 8.32 11.58 -11.07
CA PHE A 129 8.92 10.25 -11.11
C PHE A 129 7.96 9.14 -11.56
N GLY A 130 6.73 9.13 -11.06
CA GLY A 130 5.71 8.15 -11.48
C GLY A 130 5.38 8.24 -12.97
N MET A 131 5.36 9.44 -13.53
CA MET A 131 5.12 9.68 -14.93
C MET A 131 6.32 9.28 -15.80
N GLU A 132 7.55 9.44 -15.28
CA GLU A 132 8.76 8.94 -15.93
C GLU A 132 8.74 7.42 -16.07
N LEU A 133 8.43 6.69 -14.98
CA LEU A 133 8.26 5.25 -15.01
C LEU A 133 7.13 4.79 -15.94
N ALA A 134 6.14 5.65 -16.18
CA ALA A 134 5.07 5.40 -17.13
C ALA A 134 5.46 5.68 -18.59
N GLY A 135 6.68 6.19 -18.85
CA GLY A 135 7.18 6.50 -20.20
C GLY A 135 6.62 7.79 -20.80
N ILE A 136 6.07 8.69 -19.97
CA ILE A 136 5.60 10.01 -20.41
C ILE A 136 6.83 10.85 -20.79
N ASN A 137 6.75 11.59 -21.90
CA ASN A 137 7.84 12.43 -22.37
C ASN A 137 8.19 13.54 -21.35
N ALA A 138 9.43 14.04 -21.42
CA ALA A 138 9.98 14.95 -20.42
C ALA A 138 9.24 16.29 -20.30
N GLU A 139 8.78 16.83 -21.42
CA GLU A 139 8.08 18.12 -21.45
C GLU A 139 6.69 18.01 -20.79
N GLU A 140 5.92 17.03 -21.20
CA GLU A 140 4.58 16.76 -20.66
C GLU A 140 4.61 16.43 -19.17
N ARG A 141 5.57 15.58 -18.70
CA ARG A 141 5.68 15.24 -17.29
C ARG A 141 6.09 16.43 -16.44
N ARG A 142 6.97 17.32 -16.96
CA ARG A 142 7.37 18.53 -16.26
C ARG A 142 6.19 19.49 -16.09
N GLU A 143 5.41 19.70 -17.13
CA GLU A 143 4.21 20.55 -17.08
C GLU A 143 3.21 20.02 -16.06
N LYS A 144 2.85 18.73 -16.14
CA LYS A 144 1.93 18.08 -15.21
C LYS A 144 2.44 18.10 -13.74
N ALA A 145 3.73 17.94 -13.55
CA ALA A 145 4.32 17.98 -12.21
C ALA A 145 4.27 19.40 -11.62
N LEU A 146 4.55 20.44 -12.42
CA LEU A 146 4.41 21.82 -12.00
C LEU A 146 2.95 22.18 -11.68
N ASP A 147 2.01 21.71 -12.47
CA ASP A 147 0.58 21.92 -12.20
C ASP A 147 0.15 21.25 -10.89
N ALA A 148 0.62 20.04 -10.61
CA ALA A 148 0.36 19.36 -9.34
C ALA A 148 0.95 20.14 -8.16
N LEU A 149 2.17 20.67 -8.29
CA LEU A 149 2.81 21.49 -7.26
C LEU A 149 2.05 22.81 -7.03
N ARG A 150 1.52 23.45 -8.06
CA ARG A 150 0.68 24.64 -7.92
C ARG A 150 -0.60 24.37 -7.13
N GLN A 151 -1.25 23.23 -7.38
CA GLN A 151 -2.49 22.85 -6.67
C GLN A 151 -2.30 22.76 -5.16
N VAL A 152 -1.07 22.44 -4.70
CA VAL A 152 -0.73 22.34 -3.27
C VAL A 152 0.13 23.52 -2.76
N GLY A 153 0.35 24.55 -3.58
CA GLY A 153 1.10 25.75 -3.20
C GLY A 153 2.61 25.55 -3.06
N LEU A 154 3.17 24.54 -3.72
CA LEU A 154 4.61 24.18 -3.64
C LEU A 154 5.39 24.51 -4.91
N GLU A 155 4.84 25.26 -5.85
CA GLU A 155 5.51 25.60 -7.11
C GLU A 155 6.84 26.31 -6.94
N ASN A 156 6.97 27.16 -5.91
CA ASN A 156 8.20 27.90 -5.61
C ASN A 156 9.32 26.99 -5.06
N TYR A 157 8.97 25.77 -4.66
CA TYR A 157 9.91 24.77 -4.14
C TYR A 157 10.25 23.69 -5.18
N ALA A 158 9.83 23.85 -6.44
CA ALA A 158 10.03 22.86 -7.50
C ALA A 158 11.49 22.42 -7.66
N HIS A 159 12.44 23.32 -7.45
CA HIS A 159 13.88 23.08 -7.57
C HIS A 159 14.59 22.78 -6.24
N SER A 160 13.87 22.81 -5.12
CA SER A 160 14.39 22.42 -3.80
C SER A 160 14.52 20.91 -3.69
N TYR A 161 15.34 20.45 -2.75
CA TYR A 161 15.47 19.05 -2.38
C TYR A 161 14.58 18.73 -1.18
N PRO A 162 14.24 17.44 -0.95
CA PRO A 162 13.34 17.03 0.14
C PRO A 162 13.78 17.47 1.55
N ASP A 163 15.08 17.57 1.82
CA ASP A 163 15.62 17.99 3.10
C ASP A 163 15.46 19.51 3.35
N GLU A 164 15.24 20.29 2.31
CA GLU A 164 14.94 21.73 2.39
C GLU A 164 13.45 22.01 2.68
N LEU A 165 12.61 20.98 2.72
CA LEU A 165 11.17 21.10 2.98
C LEU A 165 10.85 20.82 4.45
N SER A 166 9.84 21.53 4.98
CA SER A 166 9.25 21.20 6.27
C SER A 166 8.47 19.85 6.20
N GLY A 167 8.20 19.24 7.37
CA GLY A 167 7.47 17.98 7.42
C GLY A 167 6.07 18.04 6.80
N GLY A 168 5.39 19.18 6.86
CA GLY A 168 4.08 19.37 6.24
C GLY A 168 4.13 19.65 4.72
N MET A 169 5.30 19.96 4.17
CA MET A 169 5.51 20.19 2.73
C MET A 169 5.96 18.90 2.01
N ARG A 170 6.42 17.91 2.74
CA ARG A 170 6.83 16.58 2.24
C ARG A 170 5.63 15.68 2.13
#